data_98d4827923ef7a3f42652b2c3ab63a25
#
_entry.id   98d4827923ef7a3f42652b2c3ab63a25
#
_cell.length_a   1.000
_cell.length_b   1.000
_cell.length_c   1.000
_cell.angle_alpha   90.00
_cell.angle_beta   90.00
_cell.angle_gamma   90.00
#
_symmetry.space_group_name_H-M   'P 1'
#
loop_
_entity.id
_entity.type
_entity.pdbx_description
1 polymer ?
#
loop_
_entity_poly.entity_id
_entity_poly.type
_entity_poly.pdbx_seq_one_letter_code
_entity_poly.pdbx_strand_id
1 'polypeptide(L)'
;MPFDAARAPRLVAWEVTRACDLACLHCRAVAQPYADPRQLSTDEAFRLVDDIAAFGEPVILILTGGDPLKRPDIFRVAERASRAGLRVVMSPSGTHVTPASVAELKRVGIQRISVSLDGSTAALHDGFRQVPGAFEQATASLAYAREGGLSFQINTTVTQHNRHDLAQMLRLAVNLGAATWDVFMLVPTGRGTIQMEITPEEYEETLHFVYEASQTAPIQVKMTCAPHYKRIQAQERRRSAAKRPAHHSAHGFSRGCMAGVGFCFVSHIGEVGGCGYLPLLAGNVRQAPLTQVYRESTLFKSIRDFNLLQGRCGICEYRAACGGCRARALGATGNYLDEEPFCTYQPDPRNARELVDVEGFLSQAVAHEGRVEAMPNKDFVPPVL
;
A
#
# COMPACT_ATOMS: atom_id res chain seq x y z
N MET A 1 -0.62 17.25 -19.54
CA MET A 1 -2.00 17.29 -19.01
C MET A 1 -1.99 16.92 -17.54
N PRO A 2 -2.89 17.42 -16.68
CA PRO A 2 -3.00 16.95 -15.32
C PRO A 2 -3.38 15.44 -15.31
N PHE A 3 -2.91 14.71 -14.31
CA PHE A 3 -3.17 13.27 -14.16
C PHE A 3 -4.67 13.01 -13.93
N ASP A 4 -5.25 12.14 -14.75
CA ASP A 4 -6.64 11.70 -14.61
C ASP A 4 -6.68 10.28 -14.02
N ALA A 5 -7.05 10.17 -12.74
CA ALA A 5 -7.16 8.91 -12.03
C ALA A 5 -8.31 8.01 -12.55
N ALA A 6 -9.25 8.53 -13.31
CA ALA A 6 -10.30 7.71 -13.93
C ALA A 6 -9.79 6.99 -15.19
N ARG A 7 -8.80 7.57 -15.85
CA ARG A 7 -8.22 7.06 -17.10
C ARG A 7 -7.16 5.97 -16.87
N ALA A 8 -6.26 6.19 -15.91
CA ALA A 8 -5.15 5.28 -15.65
C ALA A 8 -4.71 5.30 -14.16
N PRO A 9 -4.19 4.19 -13.62
CA PRO A 9 -3.48 4.20 -12.36
C PRO A 9 -2.08 4.81 -12.52
N ARG A 10 -1.53 5.39 -11.44
CA ARG A 10 -0.10 5.70 -11.33
C ARG A 10 0.70 4.49 -10.86
N LEU A 11 0.05 3.63 -10.08
CA LEU A 11 0.65 2.48 -9.43
C LEU A 11 -0.23 1.26 -9.66
N VAL A 12 0.37 0.17 -10.13
CA VAL A 12 -0.24 -1.15 -10.15
C VAL A 12 0.60 -2.04 -9.24
N ALA A 13 0.02 -2.51 -8.13
CA ALA A 13 0.66 -3.51 -7.30
C ALA A 13 0.15 -4.89 -7.71
N TRP A 14 1.04 -5.74 -8.16
CA TRP A 14 0.72 -7.11 -8.54
C TRP A 14 1.36 -8.09 -7.58
N GLU A 15 0.51 -8.82 -6.83
CA GLU A 15 0.90 -9.98 -6.04
C GLU A 15 1.23 -11.13 -6.98
N VAL A 16 2.49 -11.26 -7.39
CA VAL A 16 2.90 -12.22 -8.42
C VAL A 16 2.86 -13.67 -7.94
N THR A 17 2.93 -13.88 -6.62
CA THR A 17 2.87 -15.19 -5.96
C THR A 17 2.53 -15.03 -4.48
N ARG A 18 2.01 -16.07 -3.84
CA ARG A 18 1.91 -16.18 -2.37
C ARG A 18 3.03 -16.98 -1.73
N ALA A 19 3.92 -17.58 -2.53
CA ALA A 19 5.08 -18.31 -2.00
C ALA A 19 6.00 -17.37 -1.22
N CYS A 20 6.36 -17.74 0.02
CA CYS A 20 7.26 -17.00 0.89
C CYS A 20 7.89 -17.93 1.92
N ASP A 21 9.11 -17.61 2.37
CA ASP A 21 9.78 -18.35 3.45
C ASP A 21 9.52 -17.75 4.83
N LEU A 22 8.85 -16.57 4.88
CA LEU A 22 8.49 -15.91 6.13
C LEU A 22 7.05 -16.24 6.55
N ALA A 23 6.82 -16.23 7.87
CA ALA A 23 5.54 -16.54 8.48
C ALA A 23 4.91 -15.33 9.23
N CYS A 24 5.16 -14.12 8.76
CA CYS A 24 4.84 -12.84 9.42
C CYS A 24 3.45 -12.80 10.05
N LEU A 25 3.35 -12.29 11.28
CA LEU A 25 2.09 -12.18 12.04
C LEU A 25 1.04 -11.32 11.34
N HIS A 26 1.46 -10.27 10.62
CA HIS A 26 0.59 -9.32 9.94
C HIS A 26 0.41 -9.58 8.45
N CYS A 27 0.80 -10.74 7.94
CA CYS A 27 0.84 -10.99 6.50
C CYS A 27 -0.53 -10.86 5.84
N ARG A 28 -0.71 -9.82 5.04
CA ARG A 28 -1.91 -9.56 4.24
C ARG A 28 -2.24 -10.71 3.29
N ALA A 29 -1.20 -11.22 2.62
CA ALA A 29 -1.34 -12.26 1.59
C ALA A 29 -1.63 -13.65 2.14
N VAL A 30 -1.52 -13.85 3.47
CA VAL A 30 -1.52 -15.20 4.08
C VAL A 30 -0.53 -16.10 3.34
N ALA A 31 0.71 -15.58 3.18
CA ALA A 31 1.76 -16.25 2.43
C ALA A 31 2.03 -17.66 2.98
N GLN A 32 2.42 -18.54 2.08
CA GLN A 32 2.65 -19.96 2.32
C GLN A 32 3.96 -20.41 1.63
N PRO A 33 4.56 -21.56 2.00
CA PRO A 33 5.87 -21.96 1.46
C PRO A 33 5.90 -22.20 -0.05
N TYR A 34 4.76 -22.55 -0.65
CA TYR A 34 4.63 -22.95 -2.05
C TYR A 34 3.75 -22.01 -2.85
N ALA A 35 3.95 -22.01 -4.18
CA ALA A 35 3.09 -21.27 -5.08
C ALA A 35 1.66 -21.85 -5.13
N ASP A 36 0.66 -20.99 -5.21
CA ASP A 36 -0.72 -21.41 -5.47
C ASP A 36 -0.80 -21.95 -6.92
N PRO A 37 -1.37 -23.15 -7.14
CA PRO A 37 -1.49 -23.73 -8.48
C PRO A 37 -2.37 -22.89 -9.42
N ARG A 38 -3.23 -22.01 -8.89
CA ARG A 38 -4.06 -21.07 -9.67
C ARG A 38 -3.32 -19.81 -10.09
N GLN A 39 -2.06 -19.62 -9.63
CA GLN A 39 -1.25 -18.46 -9.97
C GLN A 39 -1.22 -18.24 -11.48
N LEU A 40 -1.24 -16.97 -11.91
CA LEU A 40 -1.13 -16.61 -13.32
C LEU A 40 0.10 -17.28 -13.95
N SER A 41 -0.11 -17.97 -15.08
CA SER A 41 0.97 -18.56 -15.88
C SER A 41 1.88 -17.47 -16.45
N THR A 42 3.01 -17.85 -17.03
CA THR A 42 3.92 -16.89 -17.68
C THR A 42 3.23 -16.12 -18.80
N ASP A 43 2.40 -16.80 -19.62
CA ASP A 43 1.69 -16.14 -20.73
C ASP A 43 0.60 -15.19 -20.24
N GLU A 44 -0.11 -15.55 -19.15
CA GLU A 44 -1.07 -14.66 -18.50
C GLU A 44 -0.37 -13.46 -17.86
N ALA A 45 0.81 -13.67 -17.27
CA ALA A 45 1.66 -12.62 -16.73
C ALA A 45 2.11 -11.63 -17.81
N PHE A 46 2.48 -12.13 -18.98
CA PHE A 46 2.87 -11.29 -20.12
C PHE A 46 1.68 -10.49 -20.66
N ARG A 47 0.49 -11.09 -20.77
CA ARG A 47 -0.73 -10.37 -21.16
C ARG A 47 -1.05 -9.24 -20.15
N LEU A 48 -0.96 -9.52 -18.85
CA LEU A 48 -1.17 -8.49 -17.82
C LEU A 48 -0.18 -7.33 -17.96
N VAL A 49 1.09 -7.61 -18.22
CA VAL A 49 2.11 -6.57 -18.47
C VAL A 49 1.72 -5.71 -19.69
N ASP A 50 1.28 -6.33 -20.78
CA ASP A 50 0.84 -5.61 -21.98
C ASP A 50 -0.41 -4.76 -21.71
N ASP A 51 -1.37 -5.28 -20.94
CA ASP A 51 -2.56 -4.55 -20.50
C ASP A 51 -2.21 -3.32 -19.64
N ILE A 52 -1.21 -3.44 -18.75
CA ILE A 52 -0.72 -2.32 -17.95
C ILE A 52 -0.06 -1.27 -18.85
N ALA A 53 0.75 -1.68 -19.81
CA ALA A 53 1.37 -0.77 -20.76
C ALA A 53 0.33 -0.06 -21.66
N ALA A 54 -0.78 -0.73 -21.98
CA ALA A 54 -1.88 -0.20 -22.79
C ALA A 54 -2.67 0.93 -22.12
N PHE A 55 -2.42 1.27 -20.84
CA PHE A 55 -2.93 2.51 -20.27
C PHE A 55 -2.40 3.75 -21.00
N GLY A 56 -1.21 3.66 -21.60
CA GLY A 56 -0.59 4.75 -22.37
C GLY A 56 -0.11 5.92 -21.52
N GLU A 57 -0.02 5.73 -20.20
CA GLU A 57 0.42 6.71 -19.19
C GLU A 57 1.60 6.14 -18.40
N PRO A 58 2.44 6.98 -17.80
CA PRO A 58 3.53 6.51 -16.93
C PRO A 58 2.99 5.75 -15.71
N VAL A 59 3.07 4.43 -15.74
CA VAL A 59 2.66 3.54 -14.64
C VAL A 59 3.89 2.97 -13.95
N ILE A 60 3.86 2.93 -12.61
CA ILE A 60 4.81 2.17 -11.80
C ILE A 60 4.19 0.80 -11.53
N LEU A 61 4.84 -0.26 -12.01
CA LEU A 61 4.48 -1.64 -11.69
C LEU A 61 5.29 -2.09 -10.48
N ILE A 62 4.58 -2.46 -9.42
CA ILE A 62 5.15 -3.00 -8.18
C ILE A 62 4.97 -4.52 -8.21
N LEU A 63 6.04 -5.26 -8.44
CA LEU A 63 6.05 -6.72 -8.32
C LEU A 63 6.20 -7.08 -6.84
N THR A 64 5.15 -7.63 -6.25
CA THR A 64 5.07 -7.97 -4.82
C THR A 64 4.47 -9.36 -4.63
N GLY A 65 4.13 -9.74 -3.39
CA GLY A 65 3.48 -11.02 -3.13
C GLY A 65 3.80 -11.55 -1.75
N GLY A 66 4.06 -12.85 -1.67
CA GLY A 66 4.84 -13.44 -0.59
C GLY A 66 6.29 -12.98 -0.74
N ASP A 67 7.07 -13.69 -1.57
CA ASP A 67 8.35 -13.21 -2.08
C ASP A 67 8.37 -13.34 -3.61
N PRO A 68 8.41 -12.24 -4.37
CA PRO A 68 8.42 -12.31 -5.83
C PRO A 68 9.60 -13.09 -6.40
N LEU A 69 10.75 -13.16 -5.70
CA LEU A 69 11.92 -13.94 -6.12
C LEU A 69 11.69 -15.46 -6.05
N LYS A 70 10.63 -15.92 -5.39
CA LYS A 70 10.22 -17.35 -5.42
C LYS A 70 9.41 -17.71 -6.67
N ARG A 71 9.04 -16.73 -7.52
CA ARG A 71 8.39 -16.99 -8.79
C ARG A 71 9.44 -17.27 -9.87
N PRO A 72 9.48 -18.48 -10.50
CA PRO A 72 10.59 -18.91 -11.37
C PRO A 72 10.82 -18.03 -12.59
N ASP A 73 9.75 -17.43 -13.15
CA ASP A 73 9.81 -16.60 -14.35
C ASP A 73 9.86 -15.10 -14.07
N ILE A 74 10.07 -14.69 -12.80
CA ILE A 74 9.96 -13.29 -12.38
C ILE A 74 10.87 -12.33 -13.15
N PHE A 75 12.09 -12.74 -13.45
CA PHE A 75 13.03 -11.92 -14.22
C PHE A 75 12.56 -11.71 -15.67
N ARG A 76 11.95 -12.73 -16.28
CA ARG A 76 11.36 -12.61 -17.63
C ARG A 76 10.17 -11.66 -17.63
N VAL A 77 9.32 -11.73 -16.60
CA VAL A 77 8.19 -10.81 -16.40
C VAL A 77 8.67 -9.37 -16.21
N ALA A 78 9.68 -9.16 -15.34
CA ALA A 78 10.26 -7.85 -15.10
C ALA A 78 10.90 -7.25 -16.35
N GLU A 79 11.65 -8.06 -17.11
CA GLU A 79 12.28 -7.63 -18.36
C GLU A 79 11.23 -7.22 -19.41
N ARG A 80 10.16 -8.01 -19.57
CA ARG A 80 9.05 -7.64 -20.48
C ARG A 80 8.42 -6.31 -20.07
N ALA A 81 8.15 -6.13 -18.78
CA ALA A 81 7.54 -4.90 -18.26
C ALA A 81 8.45 -3.67 -18.50
N SER A 82 9.74 -3.81 -18.25
CA SER A 82 10.73 -2.75 -18.50
C SER A 82 10.83 -2.41 -19.99
N ARG A 83 10.86 -3.43 -20.87
CA ARG A 83 10.85 -3.23 -22.34
C ARG A 83 9.56 -2.61 -22.86
N ALA A 84 8.43 -2.86 -22.19
CA ALA A 84 7.15 -2.21 -22.49
C ALA A 84 7.07 -0.75 -22.00
N GLY A 85 8.15 -0.20 -21.43
CA GLY A 85 8.24 1.19 -20.97
C GLY A 85 7.68 1.42 -19.56
N LEU A 86 7.33 0.38 -18.82
CA LEU A 86 6.86 0.52 -17.44
C LEU A 86 8.04 0.79 -16.50
N ARG A 87 7.79 1.61 -15.48
CA ARG A 87 8.71 1.76 -14.36
C ARG A 87 8.50 0.59 -13.39
N VAL A 88 9.44 -0.37 -13.37
CA VAL A 88 9.30 -1.57 -12.57
C VAL A 88 10.07 -1.46 -11.26
N VAL A 89 9.40 -1.79 -10.15
CA VAL A 89 9.99 -1.91 -8.82
C VAL A 89 9.58 -3.25 -8.22
N MET A 90 10.35 -3.76 -7.24
CA MET A 90 10.07 -5.07 -6.66
C MET A 90 10.11 -5.01 -5.14
N SER A 91 9.24 -5.78 -4.47
CA SER A 91 9.15 -5.87 -3.02
C SER A 91 9.46 -7.29 -2.53
N PRO A 92 10.74 -7.72 -2.55
CA PRO A 92 11.13 -9.03 -2.04
C PRO A 92 11.07 -9.06 -0.50
N SER A 93 11.01 -10.27 0.06
CA SER A 93 11.06 -10.48 1.52
C SER A 93 12.45 -10.16 2.12
N GLY A 94 13.50 -10.21 1.32
CA GLY A 94 14.90 -10.11 1.73
C GLY A 94 15.63 -11.45 1.74
N THR A 95 14.92 -12.58 1.84
CA THR A 95 15.53 -13.92 2.00
C THR A 95 16.26 -14.42 0.75
N HIS A 96 15.81 -14.02 -0.44
CA HIS A 96 16.40 -14.41 -1.73
C HIS A 96 17.20 -13.31 -2.43
N VAL A 97 17.43 -12.19 -1.76
CA VAL A 97 18.25 -11.11 -2.31
C VAL A 97 19.73 -11.42 -2.05
N THR A 98 20.47 -11.65 -3.12
CA THR A 98 21.90 -11.97 -3.12
C THR A 98 22.64 -11.03 -4.09
N PRO A 99 23.97 -10.94 -4.07
CA PRO A 99 24.72 -10.17 -5.08
C PRO A 99 24.35 -10.55 -6.52
N ALA A 100 24.16 -11.85 -6.79
CA ALA A 100 23.77 -12.34 -8.10
C ALA A 100 22.34 -11.89 -8.49
N SER A 101 21.38 -12.02 -7.59
CA SER A 101 20.01 -11.55 -7.86
C SER A 101 19.94 -10.03 -8.00
N VAL A 102 20.74 -9.25 -7.26
CA VAL A 102 20.86 -7.79 -7.42
C VAL A 102 21.36 -7.43 -8.82
N ALA A 103 22.40 -8.11 -9.31
CA ALA A 103 22.90 -7.90 -10.67
C ALA A 103 21.81 -8.20 -11.72
N GLU A 104 21.08 -9.29 -11.54
CA GLU A 104 20.01 -9.69 -12.45
C GLU A 104 18.81 -8.73 -12.39
N LEU A 105 18.40 -8.27 -11.19
CA LEU A 105 17.35 -7.24 -11.01
C LEU A 105 17.70 -5.98 -11.81
N LYS A 106 18.94 -5.52 -11.72
CA LYS A 106 19.39 -4.34 -12.50
C LYS A 106 19.39 -4.62 -14.00
N ARG A 107 19.85 -5.80 -14.42
CA ARG A 107 19.88 -6.19 -15.84
C ARG A 107 18.50 -6.16 -16.48
N VAL A 108 17.47 -6.62 -15.77
CA VAL A 108 16.09 -6.64 -16.25
C VAL A 108 15.34 -5.31 -16.06
N GLY A 109 16.01 -4.28 -15.55
CA GLY A 109 15.48 -2.92 -15.47
C GLY A 109 14.72 -2.58 -14.19
N ILE A 110 14.84 -3.38 -13.13
CA ILE A 110 14.29 -3.03 -11.80
C ILE A 110 15.03 -1.79 -11.28
N GLN A 111 14.28 -0.73 -11.00
CA GLN A 111 14.85 0.56 -10.59
C GLN A 111 15.02 0.70 -9.08
N ARG A 112 14.25 -0.04 -8.29
CA ARG A 112 14.26 -0.02 -6.83
C ARG A 112 13.70 -1.30 -6.27
N ILE A 113 14.24 -1.74 -5.13
CA ILE A 113 13.58 -2.75 -4.30
C ILE A 113 13.04 -2.12 -3.01
N SER A 114 12.02 -2.72 -2.41
CA SER A 114 11.57 -2.41 -1.07
C SER A 114 11.63 -3.65 -0.19
N VAL A 115 12.39 -3.57 0.89
CA VAL A 115 12.52 -4.64 1.87
C VAL A 115 11.89 -4.17 3.18
N SER A 116 11.19 -5.06 3.86
CA SER A 116 10.55 -4.71 5.11
C SER A 116 11.46 -4.96 6.30
N LEU A 117 11.54 -3.97 7.19
CA LEU A 117 12.11 -4.08 8.53
C LEU A 117 11.07 -3.54 9.53
N ASP A 118 10.62 -4.38 10.46
CA ASP A 118 9.60 -4.03 11.46
C ASP A 118 10.14 -3.95 12.89
N GLY A 119 11.44 -3.93 13.04
CA GLY A 119 12.16 -3.71 14.29
C GLY A 119 13.60 -3.32 14.03
N SER A 120 14.16 -2.47 14.90
CA SER A 120 15.56 -2.04 14.82
C SER A 120 16.54 -3.10 15.34
N THR A 121 16.05 -4.19 15.90
CA THR A 121 16.81 -5.32 16.43
C THR A 121 16.27 -6.65 15.90
N ALA A 122 17.12 -7.68 15.90
CA ALA A 122 16.71 -9.04 15.55
C ALA A 122 15.54 -9.54 16.40
N ALA A 123 15.55 -9.28 17.70
CA ALA A 123 14.48 -9.72 18.61
C ALA A 123 13.10 -9.16 18.18
N LEU A 124 13.02 -7.87 17.85
CA LEU A 124 11.78 -7.25 17.42
C LEU A 124 11.37 -7.73 16.01
N HIS A 125 12.31 -7.73 15.07
CA HIS A 125 12.00 -8.08 13.68
C HIS A 125 11.64 -9.56 13.53
N ASP A 126 12.47 -10.46 14.04
CA ASP A 126 12.27 -11.90 13.91
C ASP A 126 11.00 -12.35 14.66
N GLY A 127 10.74 -11.75 15.84
CA GLY A 127 9.50 -11.98 16.58
C GLY A 127 8.25 -11.61 15.77
N PHE A 128 8.32 -10.61 14.91
CA PHE A 128 7.23 -10.19 14.05
C PHE A 128 7.15 -10.99 12.74
N ARG A 129 8.31 -11.37 12.18
CA ARG A 129 8.42 -12.17 10.95
C ARG A 129 8.27 -13.68 11.19
N GLN A 130 8.37 -14.12 12.46
CA GLN A 130 8.23 -15.51 12.90
C GLN A 130 9.26 -16.47 12.27
N VAL A 131 10.44 -15.94 11.91
CA VAL A 131 11.57 -16.70 11.37
C VAL A 131 12.85 -16.17 11.99
N PRO A 132 13.58 -16.99 12.79
CA PRO A 132 14.88 -16.60 13.33
C PRO A 132 15.88 -16.26 12.20
N GLY A 133 16.63 -15.18 12.37
CA GLY A 133 17.61 -14.72 11.38
C GLY A 133 17.00 -13.88 10.24
N ALA A 134 15.70 -13.59 10.25
CA ALA A 134 15.06 -12.74 9.23
C ALA A 134 15.63 -11.32 9.22
N PHE A 135 16.01 -10.78 10.39
CA PHE A 135 16.64 -9.46 10.51
C PHE A 135 18.00 -9.41 9.80
N GLU A 136 18.87 -10.40 10.06
CA GLU A 136 20.19 -10.50 9.43
C GLU A 136 20.06 -10.67 7.92
N GLN A 137 19.14 -11.52 7.47
CA GLN A 137 18.89 -11.71 6.03
C GLN A 137 18.37 -10.40 5.37
N ALA A 138 17.43 -9.70 5.99
CA ALA A 138 16.91 -8.45 5.46
C ALA A 138 17.99 -7.36 5.42
N THR A 139 18.79 -7.20 6.47
CA THR A 139 19.88 -6.21 6.51
C THR A 139 21.01 -6.56 5.54
N ALA A 140 21.39 -7.82 5.42
CA ALA A 140 22.35 -8.29 4.40
C ALA A 140 21.84 -8.00 2.98
N SER A 141 20.56 -8.24 2.71
CA SER A 141 19.93 -7.95 1.41
C SER A 141 20.04 -6.47 1.01
N LEU A 142 19.88 -5.57 1.98
CA LEU A 142 20.02 -4.13 1.78
C LEU A 142 21.48 -3.73 1.55
N ALA A 143 22.42 -4.39 2.23
CA ALA A 143 23.85 -4.21 1.97
C ALA A 143 24.22 -4.64 0.55
N TYR A 144 23.77 -5.80 0.09
CA TYR A 144 23.98 -6.26 -1.30
C TYR A 144 23.36 -5.30 -2.33
N ALA A 145 22.16 -4.77 -2.06
CA ALA A 145 21.53 -3.77 -2.93
C ALA A 145 22.40 -2.50 -3.02
N ARG A 146 22.87 -1.99 -1.88
CA ARG A 146 23.74 -0.80 -1.81
C ARG A 146 25.05 -1.03 -2.56
N GLU A 147 25.75 -2.12 -2.30
CA GLU A 147 27.01 -2.48 -2.95
C GLU A 147 26.83 -2.67 -4.46
N GLY A 148 25.74 -3.28 -4.87
CA GLY A 148 25.35 -3.42 -6.28
C GLY A 148 24.82 -2.15 -6.92
N GLY A 149 24.71 -1.04 -6.20
CA GLY A 149 24.19 0.24 -6.71
C GLY A 149 22.70 0.16 -7.12
N LEU A 150 21.90 -0.68 -6.46
CA LEU A 150 20.46 -0.76 -6.62
C LEU A 150 19.79 0.04 -5.50
N SER A 151 19.01 1.07 -5.87
CA SER A 151 18.25 1.87 -4.90
C SER A 151 17.28 1.01 -4.09
N PHE A 152 17.12 1.31 -2.81
CA PHE A 152 16.15 0.59 -1.99
C PHE A 152 15.36 1.50 -1.05
N GLN A 153 14.21 1.00 -0.64
CA GLN A 153 13.29 1.54 0.34
C GLN A 153 13.13 0.54 1.48
N ILE A 154 13.03 1.02 2.70
CA ILE A 154 12.65 0.23 3.87
C ILE A 154 11.18 0.48 4.16
N ASN A 155 10.40 -0.58 4.33
CA ASN A 155 9.01 -0.53 4.77
C ASN A 155 8.92 -1.00 6.22
N THR A 156 8.17 -0.27 7.06
CA THR A 156 7.91 -0.65 8.45
C THR A 156 6.41 -0.59 8.70
N THR A 157 5.81 -1.71 9.11
CA THR A 157 4.39 -1.73 9.51
C THR A 157 4.27 -1.47 11.00
N VAL A 158 3.62 -0.38 11.36
CA VAL A 158 3.40 0.02 12.76
C VAL A 158 2.30 -0.80 13.38
N THR A 159 2.57 -1.33 14.56
CA THR A 159 1.67 -2.09 15.41
C THR A 159 2.00 -1.83 16.87
N GLN A 160 1.22 -2.36 17.81
CA GLN A 160 1.56 -2.32 19.23
C GLN A 160 2.95 -2.93 19.53
N HIS A 161 3.39 -3.89 18.71
CA HIS A 161 4.66 -4.59 18.89
C HIS A 161 5.88 -3.67 18.72
N ASN A 162 5.82 -2.68 17.81
CA ASN A 162 7.01 -1.91 17.40
C ASN A 162 6.84 -0.39 17.43
N ARG A 163 5.67 0.14 17.82
CA ARG A 163 5.44 1.60 17.85
C ARG A 163 6.51 2.36 18.64
N HIS A 164 6.96 1.80 19.75
CA HIS A 164 7.99 2.39 20.60
C HIS A 164 9.39 2.45 19.98
N ASP A 165 9.63 1.69 18.91
CA ASP A 165 10.93 1.53 18.23
C ASP A 165 11.09 2.44 16.98
N LEU A 166 10.10 3.23 16.61
CA LEU A 166 10.09 3.99 15.34
C LEU A 166 11.27 4.98 15.22
N ALA A 167 11.69 5.60 16.33
CA ALA A 167 12.86 6.49 16.31
C ALA A 167 14.17 5.73 16.05
N GLN A 168 14.29 4.51 16.55
CA GLN A 168 15.42 3.61 16.28
C GLN A 168 15.37 3.12 14.82
N MET A 169 14.17 2.79 14.32
CA MET A 169 13.95 2.39 12.93
C MET A 169 14.37 3.48 11.94
N LEU A 170 14.05 4.74 12.22
CA LEU A 170 14.51 5.87 11.39
C LEU A 170 16.04 5.93 11.36
N ARG A 171 16.70 5.83 12.53
CA ARG A 171 18.17 5.81 12.60
C ARG A 171 18.76 4.63 11.82
N LEU A 172 18.17 3.44 11.97
CA LEU A 172 18.61 2.26 11.21
C LEU A 172 18.45 2.45 9.70
N ALA A 173 17.32 2.99 9.24
CA ALA A 173 17.08 3.26 7.82
C ALA A 173 18.10 4.25 7.22
N VAL A 174 18.44 5.30 7.97
CA VAL A 174 19.48 6.26 7.58
C VAL A 174 20.85 5.58 7.51
N ASN A 175 21.24 4.81 8.53
CA ASN A 175 22.54 4.15 8.60
C ASN A 175 22.72 3.09 7.52
N LEU A 176 21.67 2.38 7.14
CA LEU A 176 21.70 1.42 6.04
C LEU A 176 21.81 2.11 4.67
N GLY A 177 21.53 3.42 4.58
CA GLY A 177 21.57 4.17 3.33
C GLY A 177 20.29 4.03 2.49
N ALA A 178 19.14 3.85 3.14
CA ALA A 178 17.86 3.80 2.44
C ALA A 178 17.58 5.11 1.71
N ALA A 179 17.07 5.04 0.48
CA ALA A 179 16.58 6.23 -0.23
C ALA A 179 15.25 6.72 0.36
N THR A 180 14.48 5.81 0.92
CA THR A 180 13.15 6.08 1.50
C THR A 180 12.90 5.16 2.69
N TRP A 181 12.33 5.71 3.76
CA TRP A 181 11.65 4.97 4.81
C TRP A 181 10.14 5.18 4.66
N ASP A 182 9.40 4.10 4.43
CA ASP A 182 7.95 4.12 4.24
C ASP A 182 7.28 3.47 5.45
N VAL A 183 6.57 4.27 6.23
CA VAL A 183 5.87 3.84 7.43
C VAL A 183 4.45 3.45 7.05
N PHE A 184 4.15 2.18 7.17
CA PHE A 184 2.82 1.63 6.94
C PHE A 184 2.06 1.55 8.25
N MET A 185 0.83 2.01 8.24
CA MET A 185 -0.07 1.70 9.35
C MET A 185 -0.76 0.37 9.06
N LEU A 186 -0.82 -0.51 10.06
CA LEU A 186 -1.49 -1.80 9.90
C LEU A 186 -2.92 -1.60 9.39
N VAL A 187 -3.35 -2.46 8.50
CA VAL A 187 -4.75 -2.65 8.13
C VAL A 187 -5.07 -4.10 8.45
N PRO A 188 -5.96 -4.39 9.39
CA PRO A 188 -6.30 -5.76 9.80
C PRO A 188 -6.86 -6.54 8.62
N THR A 189 -6.01 -7.37 8.01
CA THR A 189 -6.32 -8.18 6.82
C THR A 189 -5.39 -9.38 6.77
N GLY A 190 -5.87 -10.52 6.31
CA GLY A 190 -5.10 -11.75 6.28
C GLY A 190 -4.80 -12.26 7.69
N ARG A 191 -3.51 -12.36 8.06
CA ARG A 191 -3.07 -12.72 9.43
C ARG A 191 -3.03 -11.54 10.40
N GLY A 192 -3.04 -10.29 9.89
CA GLY A 192 -3.09 -9.11 10.75
C GLY A 192 -4.43 -9.00 11.46
N THR A 193 -4.41 -8.78 12.77
CA THR A 193 -5.61 -8.70 13.62
C THR A 193 -5.78 -7.31 14.22
N ILE A 194 -7.00 -6.99 14.66
CA ILE A 194 -7.31 -5.73 15.33
C ILE A 194 -6.52 -5.57 16.64
N GLN A 195 -6.23 -6.67 17.35
CA GLN A 195 -5.45 -6.66 18.58
C GLN A 195 -4.00 -6.22 18.38
N MET A 196 -3.52 -6.21 17.14
CA MET A 196 -2.19 -5.68 16.80
C MET A 196 -2.20 -4.18 16.51
N GLU A 197 -3.38 -3.58 16.34
CA GLU A 197 -3.52 -2.14 16.06
C GLU A 197 -3.18 -1.30 17.30
N ILE A 198 -2.66 -0.13 17.04
CA ILE A 198 -2.50 0.93 18.06
C ILE A 198 -3.81 1.70 18.19
N THR A 199 -3.97 2.46 19.30
CA THR A 199 -5.19 3.26 19.52
C THR A 199 -5.29 4.44 18.52
N PRO A 200 -6.48 5.05 18.33
CA PRO A 200 -6.64 6.24 17.49
C PRO A 200 -5.74 7.41 17.91
N GLU A 201 -5.51 7.59 19.21
CA GLU A 201 -4.63 8.63 19.77
C GLU A 201 -3.17 8.34 19.43
N GLU A 202 -2.73 7.11 19.61
CA GLU A 202 -1.39 6.65 19.23
C GLU A 202 -1.16 6.71 17.72
N TYR A 203 -2.23 6.55 16.94
CA TYR A 203 -2.22 6.78 15.49
C TYR A 203 -1.88 8.24 15.20
N GLU A 204 -2.59 9.18 15.83
CA GLU A 204 -2.37 10.62 15.66
C GLU A 204 -0.94 11.02 16.04
N GLU A 205 -0.43 10.53 17.19
CA GLU A 205 0.96 10.75 17.62
C GLU A 205 1.96 10.22 16.60
N THR A 206 1.72 9.02 16.04
CA THR A 206 2.57 8.44 15.01
C THR A 206 2.57 9.27 13.72
N LEU A 207 1.41 9.81 13.32
CA LEU A 207 1.32 10.71 12.16
C LEU A 207 2.16 11.98 12.36
N HIS A 208 2.10 12.59 13.54
CA HIS A 208 2.91 13.77 13.88
C HIS A 208 4.40 13.42 13.90
N PHE A 209 4.80 12.33 14.54
CA PHE A 209 6.19 11.85 14.52
C PHE A 209 6.72 11.68 13.09
N VAL A 210 5.96 11.02 12.21
CA VAL A 210 6.38 10.82 10.81
C VAL A 210 6.41 12.14 10.06
N TYR A 211 5.50 13.09 10.35
CA TYR A 211 5.54 14.41 9.77
C TYR A 211 6.85 15.15 10.13
N GLU A 212 7.20 15.19 11.41
CA GLU A 212 8.46 15.82 11.88
C GLU A 212 9.69 15.14 11.27
N ALA A 213 9.72 13.80 11.27
CA ALA A 213 10.77 13.03 10.62
C ALA A 213 10.89 13.35 9.13
N SER A 214 9.78 13.55 8.42
CA SER A 214 9.78 13.90 6.99
C SER A 214 10.35 15.30 6.69
N GLN A 215 10.41 16.19 7.68
CA GLN A 215 10.98 17.54 7.55
C GLN A 215 12.48 17.59 7.88
N THR A 216 12.97 16.65 8.68
CA THR A 216 14.32 16.73 9.28
C THR A 216 15.26 15.60 8.86
N ALA A 217 14.74 14.44 8.47
CA ALA A 217 15.56 13.30 8.11
C ALA A 217 16.35 13.53 6.79
N PRO A 218 17.58 12.98 6.67
CA PRO A 218 18.38 13.08 5.44
C PRO A 218 17.91 12.14 4.31
N ILE A 219 16.89 11.33 4.57
CA ILE A 219 16.24 10.41 3.63
C ILE A 219 14.78 10.79 3.43
N GLN A 220 14.17 10.33 2.35
CA GLN A 220 12.73 10.52 2.18
C GLN A 220 11.96 9.70 3.24
N VAL A 221 11.09 10.34 4.01
CA VAL A 221 10.17 9.68 4.93
C VAL A 221 8.74 9.89 4.43
N LYS A 222 7.98 8.83 4.31
CA LYS A 222 6.59 8.88 3.86
C LYS A 222 5.71 7.92 4.65
N MET A 223 4.41 8.04 4.46
CA MET A 223 3.42 7.24 5.16
C MET A 223 2.47 6.59 4.17
N THR A 224 2.18 5.31 4.41
CA THR A 224 1.26 4.48 3.61
C THR A 224 0.19 3.88 4.51
N CYS A 225 -1.00 3.63 3.97
CA CYS A 225 -2.17 3.14 4.70
C CYS A 225 -2.66 4.06 5.83
N ALA A 226 -2.32 5.34 5.80
CA ALA A 226 -2.76 6.38 6.72
C ALA A 226 -3.26 7.62 5.96
N PRO A 227 -4.43 7.57 5.29
CA PRO A 227 -4.92 8.67 4.48
C PRO A 227 -5.02 10.00 5.22
N HIS A 228 -5.37 9.96 6.50
CA HIS A 228 -5.51 11.14 7.36
C HIS A 228 -4.18 11.85 7.65
N TYR A 229 -3.02 11.27 7.31
CA TYR A 229 -1.74 11.97 7.25
C TYR A 229 -1.80 13.23 6.34
N LYS A 230 -2.65 13.21 5.28
CA LYS A 230 -2.86 14.40 4.45
C LYS A 230 -3.51 15.55 5.20
N ARG A 231 -4.37 15.26 6.18
CA ARG A 231 -4.92 16.25 7.08
C ARG A 231 -3.81 16.88 7.93
N ILE A 232 -2.97 16.06 8.56
CA ILE A 232 -1.80 16.55 9.34
C ILE A 232 -0.95 17.48 8.46
N GLN A 233 -0.56 17.03 7.28
CA GLN A 233 0.22 17.86 6.35
C GLN A 233 -0.47 19.20 6.03
N ALA A 234 -1.79 19.21 5.85
CA ALA A 234 -2.53 20.44 5.56
C ALA A 234 -2.61 21.36 6.78
N GLN A 235 -2.84 20.83 7.96
CA GLN A 235 -2.90 21.57 9.22
C GLN A 235 -1.54 22.20 9.55
N GLU A 236 -0.45 21.44 9.47
CA GLU A 236 0.89 21.94 9.76
C GLU A 236 1.36 22.99 8.74
N ARG A 237 1.00 22.84 7.45
CA ARG A 237 1.24 23.88 6.45
C ARG A 237 0.52 25.19 6.78
N ARG A 238 -0.74 25.12 7.22
CA ARG A 238 -1.50 26.32 7.64
C ARG A 238 -0.86 26.99 8.86
N ARG A 239 -0.42 26.21 9.86
CA ARG A 239 0.32 26.70 11.02
C ARG A 239 1.63 27.37 10.64
N SER A 240 2.36 26.78 9.70
CA SER A 240 3.65 27.31 9.20
C SER A 240 3.48 28.51 8.30
N ALA A 241 2.46 28.53 7.43
CA ALA A 241 2.15 29.66 6.56
C ALA A 241 1.75 30.93 7.35
N ALA A 242 1.13 30.77 8.50
CA ALA A 242 0.87 31.86 9.43
C ALA A 242 2.16 32.49 9.99
N LYS A 243 3.31 31.83 9.86
CA LYS A 243 4.63 32.26 10.37
C LYS A 243 5.66 32.63 9.26
N ARG A 244 5.40 32.36 7.96
CA ARG A 244 6.32 32.62 6.86
C ARG A 244 5.55 32.85 5.53
N PRO A 245 6.00 33.78 4.63
CA PRO A 245 5.46 33.88 3.27
C PRO A 245 5.78 32.63 2.46
N ALA A 246 4.82 32.22 1.63
CA ALA A 246 4.81 30.95 0.93
C ALA A 246 5.94 30.80 -0.10
N HIS A 247 6.84 29.85 0.10
CA HIS A 247 7.56 29.22 -0.99
C HIS A 247 6.78 27.99 -1.44
N HIS A 248 6.22 28.05 -2.65
CA HIS A 248 5.51 26.94 -3.26
C HIS A 248 6.50 25.84 -3.68
N SER A 249 6.61 24.77 -2.90
CA SER A 249 7.13 23.52 -3.43
C SER A 249 5.98 22.82 -4.18
N ALA A 250 6.09 22.78 -5.50
CA ALA A 250 5.19 22.05 -6.39
C ALA A 250 5.37 20.52 -6.21
N HIS A 251 4.96 19.97 -5.07
CA HIS A 251 4.78 18.55 -4.95
C HIS A 251 3.38 18.21 -5.46
N GLY A 252 3.35 17.46 -6.57
CA GLY A 252 2.13 17.05 -7.25
C GLY A 252 1.07 16.53 -6.27
N PHE A 253 -0.17 16.88 -6.52
CA PHE A 253 -1.34 16.48 -5.74
C PHE A 253 -1.39 14.95 -5.61
N SER A 254 -1.04 14.42 -4.45
CA SER A 254 -1.27 13.01 -4.08
C SER A 254 -2.33 12.95 -3.01
N ARG A 255 -3.39 12.18 -3.29
CA ARG A 255 -4.45 11.90 -2.32
C ARG A 255 -3.92 10.99 -1.20
N GLY A 256 -4.56 10.99 -0.04
CA GLY A 256 -4.22 10.11 1.08
C GLY A 256 -4.53 8.65 0.76
N CYS A 257 -5.80 8.31 0.54
CA CYS A 257 -6.18 7.01 0.03
C CYS A 257 -6.11 6.99 -1.49
N MET A 258 -5.21 6.19 -2.04
CA MET A 258 -5.06 6.04 -3.49
C MET A 258 -5.81 4.82 -4.04
N ALA A 259 -6.45 4.02 -3.20
CA ALA A 259 -7.25 2.87 -3.64
C ALA A 259 -8.24 3.31 -4.72
N GLY A 260 -8.16 2.72 -5.91
CA GLY A 260 -8.99 3.08 -7.05
C GLY A 260 -8.78 4.49 -7.63
N VAL A 261 -8.01 5.36 -6.96
CA VAL A 261 -7.77 6.77 -7.32
C VAL A 261 -6.30 6.96 -7.71
N GLY A 262 -5.83 6.18 -8.66
CA GLY A 262 -4.43 6.17 -9.08
C GLY A 262 -3.64 4.96 -8.59
N PHE A 263 -4.27 4.04 -7.90
CA PHE A 263 -3.72 2.75 -7.49
C PHE A 263 -4.72 1.63 -7.78
N CYS A 264 -4.25 0.50 -8.27
CA CYS A 264 -5.00 -0.74 -8.27
C CYS A 264 -4.11 -1.92 -7.86
N PHE A 265 -4.76 -2.97 -7.42
CA PHE A 265 -4.13 -4.20 -6.98
C PHE A 265 -4.57 -5.35 -7.90
N VAL A 266 -3.63 -6.23 -8.25
CA VAL A 266 -3.91 -7.48 -8.95
C VAL A 266 -3.39 -8.63 -8.10
N SER A 267 -4.24 -9.63 -7.80
CA SER A 267 -3.85 -10.81 -7.04
C SER A 267 -3.05 -11.80 -7.89
N HIS A 268 -2.44 -12.79 -7.25
CA HIS A 268 -1.70 -13.87 -7.93
C HIS A 268 -2.59 -14.72 -8.87
N ILE A 269 -3.91 -14.73 -8.65
CA ILE A 269 -4.89 -15.43 -9.49
C ILE A 269 -5.63 -14.50 -10.46
N GLY A 270 -5.16 -13.26 -10.59
CA GLY A 270 -5.68 -12.30 -11.58
C GLY A 270 -6.86 -11.46 -11.11
N GLU A 271 -7.29 -11.57 -9.86
CA GLU A 271 -8.35 -10.72 -9.31
C GLU A 271 -7.88 -9.28 -9.17
N VAL A 272 -8.76 -8.34 -9.53
CA VAL A 272 -8.48 -6.90 -9.50
C VAL A 272 -9.27 -6.24 -8.39
N GLY A 273 -8.60 -5.43 -7.58
CA GLY A 273 -9.22 -4.66 -6.49
C GLY A 273 -8.68 -3.24 -6.38
N GLY A 274 -9.36 -2.41 -5.59
CA GLY A 274 -8.96 -1.02 -5.34
C GLY A 274 -7.61 -0.91 -4.60
N CYS A 275 -7.35 -1.80 -3.66
CA CYS A 275 -6.05 -2.00 -3.01
C CYS A 275 -5.96 -3.42 -2.44
N GLY A 276 -4.75 -3.84 -2.04
CA GLY A 276 -4.53 -5.19 -1.52
C GLY A 276 -5.15 -5.47 -0.14
N TYR A 277 -5.64 -4.45 0.55
CA TYR A 277 -6.28 -4.56 1.87
C TYR A 277 -7.80 -4.46 1.81
N LEU A 278 -8.37 -3.98 0.70
CA LEU A 278 -9.81 -3.87 0.49
C LEU A 278 -10.31 -5.13 -0.21
N PRO A 279 -10.98 -6.07 0.48
CA PRO A 279 -11.34 -7.38 -0.05
C PRO A 279 -12.62 -7.31 -0.90
N LEU A 280 -12.64 -6.39 -1.86
CA LEU A 280 -13.70 -6.24 -2.84
C LEU A 280 -13.12 -6.37 -4.25
N LEU A 281 -13.79 -7.17 -5.09
CA LEU A 281 -13.39 -7.41 -6.47
C LEU A 281 -13.97 -6.36 -7.41
N ALA A 282 -13.12 -5.84 -8.26
CA ALA A 282 -13.50 -5.01 -9.41
C ALA A 282 -13.63 -5.83 -10.71
N GLY A 283 -13.04 -7.02 -10.75
CA GLY A 283 -13.03 -7.94 -11.87
C GLY A 283 -11.84 -8.89 -11.84
N ASN A 284 -11.57 -9.58 -12.94
CA ASN A 284 -10.43 -10.51 -13.06
C ASN A 284 -9.77 -10.35 -14.45
N VAL A 285 -8.43 -10.27 -14.49
CA VAL A 285 -7.66 -10.10 -15.74
C VAL A 285 -7.74 -11.29 -16.69
N ARG A 286 -8.23 -12.44 -16.24
CA ARG A 286 -8.56 -13.59 -17.11
C ARG A 286 -9.86 -13.40 -17.89
N GLN A 287 -10.73 -12.50 -17.45
CA GLN A 287 -12.07 -12.28 -18.02
C GLN A 287 -12.13 -11.00 -18.87
N ALA A 288 -11.41 -9.95 -18.46
CA ALA A 288 -11.38 -8.67 -19.15
C ALA A 288 -10.01 -7.99 -19.01
N PRO A 289 -9.59 -7.16 -19.98
CA PRO A 289 -8.36 -6.39 -19.86
C PRO A 289 -8.36 -5.49 -18.62
N LEU A 290 -7.19 -5.35 -17.97
CA LEU A 290 -7.07 -4.51 -16.76
C LEU A 290 -7.51 -3.05 -17.03
N THR A 291 -7.24 -2.53 -18.21
CA THR A 291 -7.66 -1.18 -18.64
C THR A 291 -9.17 -1.01 -18.61
N GLN A 292 -9.93 -2.02 -19.03
CA GLN A 292 -11.37 -2.01 -18.97
C GLN A 292 -11.87 -2.11 -17.52
N VAL A 293 -11.40 -3.10 -16.75
CA VAL A 293 -11.77 -3.28 -15.35
C VAL A 293 -11.54 -2.01 -14.55
N TYR A 294 -10.38 -1.37 -14.72
CA TYR A 294 -10.02 -0.14 -14.00
C TYR A 294 -10.94 1.04 -14.32
N ARG A 295 -11.34 1.19 -15.58
CA ARG A 295 -12.16 2.33 -16.05
C ARG A 295 -13.65 2.15 -15.78
N GLU A 296 -14.14 0.91 -15.86
CA GLU A 296 -15.58 0.63 -15.98
C GLU A 296 -16.22 0.06 -14.72
N SER A 297 -15.42 -0.61 -13.85
CA SER A 297 -15.94 -1.24 -12.65
C SER A 297 -16.68 -0.24 -11.73
N THR A 298 -17.83 -0.67 -11.22
CA THR A 298 -18.64 0.08 -10.26
C THR A 298 -17.85 0.39 -8.99
N LEU A 299 -17.03 -0.56 -8.49
CA LEU A 299 -16.17 -0.37 -7.33
C LEU A 299 -15.19 0.80 -7.55
N PHE A 300 -14.50 0.83 -8.68
CA PHE A 300 -13.56 1.93 -8.95
C PHE A 300 -14.27 3.27 -9.13
N LYS A 301 -15.43 3.30 -9.78
CA LYS A 301 -16.22 4.53 -9.96
C LYS A 301 -16.69 5.09 -8.61
N SER A 302 -17.22 4.23 -7.72
CA SER A 302 -17.70 4.66 -6.41
C SER A 302 -16.57 5.16 -5.49
N ILE A 303 -15.41 4.48 -5.47
CA ILE A 303 -14.26 4.92 -4.66
C ILE A 303 -13.70 6.27 -5.15
N ARG A 304 -13.81 6.59 -6.43
CA ARG A 304 -13.39 7.88 -7.01
C ARG A 304 -14.29 9.03 -6.65
N ASP A 305 -15.55 8.77 -6.40
CA ASP A 305 -16.53 9.81 -6.03
C ASP A 305 -16.56 10.04 -4.52
N PHE A 306 -15.87 11.10 -4.05
CA PHE A 306 -15.86 11.43 -2.62
C PHE A 306 -17.19 11.98 -2.13
N ASN A 307 -18.17 12.23 -3.01
CA ASN A 307 -19.50 12.62 -2.59
C ASN A 307 -20.29 11.44 -2.02
N LEU A 308 -19.87 10.22 -2.33
CA LEU A 308 -20.42 9.00 -1.76
C LEU A 308 -19.92 8.69 -0.35
N LEU A 309 -18.87 9.38 0.15
CA LEU A 309 -18.36 9.16 1.50
C LEU A 309 -19.42 9.50 2.55
N GLN A 310 -19.52 8.65 3.57
CA GLN A 310 -20.49 8.72 4.66
C GLN A 310 -19.83 9.13 5.98
N GLY A 311 -20.62 9.25 7.03
CA GLY A 311 -20.18 9.60 8.37
C GLY A 311 -19.34 10.87 8.42
N ARG A 312 -18.40 10.95 9.36
CA ARG A 312 -17.46 12.08 9.51
C ARG A 312 -16.64 12.35 8.24
N CYS A 313 -16.29 11.31 7.48
CA CYS A 313 -15.56 11.48 6.21
C CYS A 313 -16.40 12.20 5.16
N GLY A 314 -17.71 11.98 5.13
CA GLY A 314 -18.64 12.62 4.17
C GLY A 314 -18.74 14.13 4.32
N ILE A 315 -18.71 14.64 5.55
CA ILE A 315 -18.80 16.07 5.88
C ILE A 315 -17.43 16.75 6.08
N CYS A 316 -16.32 15.97 6.01
CA CYS A 316 -15.00 16.49 6.31
C CYS A 316 -14.47 17.40 5.20
N GLU A 317 -13.93 18.56 5.57
CA GLU A 317 -13.28 19.50 4.64
C GLU A 317 -12.03 18.93 3.98
N TYR A 318 -11.42 17.88 4.57
CA TYR A 318 -10.26 17.19 4.02
C TYR A 318 -10.63 15.99 3.13
N ARG A 319 -11.93 15.70 2.91
CA ARG A 319 -12.37 14.46 2.22
C ARG A 319 -11.74 14.24 0.85
N ALA A 320 -11.56 15.30 0.08
CA ALA A 320 -10.94 15.21 -1.25
C ALA A 320 -9.44 14.90 -1.19
N ALA A 321 -8.73 15.42 -0.19
CA ALA A 321 -7.30 15.21 -0.01
C ALA A 321 -6.99 13.91 0.75
N CYS A 322 -7.79 13.54 1.74
CA CYS A 322 -7.62 12.39 2.61
C CYS A 322 -8.32 11.14 2.06
N GLY A 323 -9.64 11.14 2.05
CA GLY A 323 -10.49 10.05 1.60
C GLY A 323 -10.72 8.92 2.62
N GLY A 324 -10.08 8.93 3.80
CA GLY A 324 -10.12 7.84 4.79
C GLY A 324 -9.64 6.49 4.23
N CYS A 325 -9.34 5.51 5.05
CA CYS A 325 -8.98 4.17 4.57
C CYS A 325 -10.25 3.36 4.29
N ARG A 326 -10.49 3.07 3.03
CA ARG A 326 -11.70 2.33 2.61
C ARG A 326 -11.71 0.88 3.12
N ALA A 327 -10.53 0.29 3.31
CA ALA A 327 -10.40 -1.06 3.85
C ALA A 327 -10.73 -1.12 5.35
N ARG A 328 -10.25 -0.13 6.15
CA ARG A 328 -10.61 -0.05 7.57
C ARG A 328 -12.09 0.33 7.76
N ALA A 329 -12.62 1.25 6.96
CA ALA A 329 -14.04 1.56 6.98
C ALA A 329 -14.88 0.29 6.75
N LEU A 330 -14.59 -0.49 5.69
CA LEU A 330 -15.27 -1.76 5.43
C LEU A 330 -15.16 -2.72 6.60
N GLY A 331 -13.95 -2.87 7.16
CA GLY A 331 -13.70 -3.78 8.28
C GLY A 331 -14.50 -3.40 9.54
N ALA A 332 -14.61 -2.11 9.84
CA ALA A 332 -15.29 -1.60 11.02
C ALA A 332 -16.82 -1.62 10.91
N THR A 333 -17.35 -1.23 9.74
CA THR A 333 -18.79 -0.95 9.60
C THR A 333 -19.50 -1.84 8.57
N GLY A 334 -18.74 -2.63 7.80
CA GLY A 334 -19.29 -3.37 6.65
C GLY A 334 -19.49 -2.50 5.40
N ASN A 335 -19.21 -1.20 5.47
CA ASN A 335 -19.40 -0.24 4.39
C ASN A 335 -18.05 0.45 4.06
N TYR A 336 -17.52 0.22 2.84
CA TYR A 336 -16.25 0.83 2.41
C TYR A 336 -16.35 2.33 2.14
N LEU A 337 -17.54 2.91 2.09
CA LEU A 337 -17.78 4.35 1.92
C LEU A 337 -17.95 5.09 3.25
N ASP A 338 -17.99 4.37 4.37
CA ASP A 338 -18.15 4.94 5.70
C ASP A 338 -16.88 5.64 6.21
N GLU A 339 -16.92 6.14 7.43
CA GLU A 339 -15.84 6.91 8.02
C GLU A 339 -14.59 6.06 8.37
N GLU A 340 -13.45 6.70 8.44
CA GLU A 340 -12.19 6.12 8.93
C GLU A 340 -12.25 5.95 10.45
N PRO A 341 -12.23 4.71 10.98
CA PRO A 341 -12.44 4.46 12.42
C PRO A 341 -11.29 4.98 13.31
N PHE A 342 -10.05 5.06 12.78
CA PHE A 342 -8.88 5.50 13.55
C PHE A 342 -8.60 7.00 13.43
N CYS A 343 -9.49 7.79 12.82
CA CYS A 343 -9.33 9.22 12.72
C CYS A 343 -9.95 9.92 13.94
N THR A 344 -9.14 10.61 14.75
CA THR A 344 -9.61 11.37 15.91
C THR A 344 -10.22 12.74 15.56
N TYR A 345 -10.02 13.20 14.31
CA TYR A 345 -10.45 14.50 13.87
C TYR A 345 -12.00 14.62 13.79
N GLN A 346 -12.50 15.66 14.40
CA GLN A 346 -13.92 16.03 14.30
C GLN A 346 -14.08 17.17 13.28
N PRO A 347 -14.74 16.92 12.14
CA PRO A 347 -15.02 17.97 11.15
C PRO A 347 -16.00 19.00 11.73
N ASP A 348 -15.97 20.24 11.18
CA ASP A 348 -16.91 21.28 11.56
C ASP A 348 -18.34 20.85 11.18
N PRO A 349 -19.29 20.79 12.12
CA PRO A 349 -20.68 20.40 11.85
C PRO A 349 -21.36 21.31 10.81
N ARG A 350 -20.88 22.55 10.63
CA ARG A 350 -21.39 23.49 9.61
C ARG A 350 -21.08 23.03 8.19
N ASN A 351 -20.16 22.09 8.01
CA ASN A 351 -19.91 21.43 6.72
C ASN A 351 -20.93 20.32 6.41
N ALA A 352 -21.88 20.08 7.33
CA ALA A 352 -22.91 19.08 7.12
C ALA A 352 -23.68 19.37 5.82
N ARG A 353 -23.86 18.34 5.03
CA ARG A 353 -24.61 18.33 3.78
C ARG A 353 -25.52 17.12 3.77
N GLU A 354 -26.51 17.13 2.92
CA GLU A 354 -27.27 15.93 2.63
C GLU A 354 -26.32 14.85 2.05
N LEU A 355 -26.23 13.71 2.73
CA LEU A 355 -25.41 12.59 2.28
C LEU A 355 -26.18 11.80 1.24
N VAL A 356 -25.49 11.37 0.19
CA VAL A 356 -26.07 10.56 -0.87
C VAL A 356 -26.41 9.18 -0.31
N ASP A 357 -27.60 8.66 -0.62
CA ASP A 357 -27.93 7.26 -0.36
C ASP A 357 -27.05 6.35 -1.22
N VAL A 358 -26.28 5.49 -0.57
CA VAL A 358 -25.30 4.60 -1.21
C VAL A 358 -25.72 3.13 -1.27
N GLU A 359 -26.93 2.79 -0.79
CA GLU A 359 -27.38 1.38 -0.74
C GLU A 359 -27.32 0.71 -2.12
N GLY A 360 -27.73 1.42 -3.16
CA GLY A 360 -27.66 0.92 -4.53
C GLY A 360 -26.24 0.62 -5.00
N PHE A 361 -25.26 1.45 -4.63
CA PHE A 361 -23.84 1.21 -4.96
C PHE A 361 -23.26 0.04 -4.17
N LEU A 362 -23.57 -0.05 -2.88
CA LEU A 362 -23.11 -1.14 -2.02
C LEU A 362 -23.63 -2.48 -2.49
N SER A 363 -24.92 -2.55 -2.81
CA SER A 363 -25.56 -3.78 -3.32
C SER A 363 -24.96 -4.23 -4.64
N GLN A 364 -24.72 -3.33 -5.58
CA GLN A 364 -24.11 -3.64 -6.88
C GLN A 364 -22.64 -4.07 -6.71
N ALA A 365 -21.86 -3.38 -5.90
CA ALA A 365 -20.46 -3.72 -5.65
C ALA A 365 -20.30 -5.11 -5.02
N VAL A 366 -21.21 -5.49 -4.10
CA VAL A 366 -21.19 -6.81 -3.45
C VAL A 366 -21.76 -7.91 -4.34
N ALA A 367 -22.84 -7.63 -5.08
CA ALA A 367 -23.53 -8.64 -5.90
C ALA A 367 -22.76 -9.03 -7.16
N HIS A 368 -22.06 -8.06 -7.80
CA HIS A 368 -21.35 -8.29 -9.06
C HIS A 368 -19.87 -8.62 -8.90
N GLU A 369 -19.24 -8.23 -7.80
CA GLU A 369 -17.80 -8.19 -7.71
C GLU A 369 -17.21 -9.23 -6.72
N GLY A 370 -18.02 -9.89 -5.89
CA GLY A 370 -17.52 -10.91 -4.96
C GLY A 370 -16.47 -10.37 -3.99
N ARG A 371 -15.87 -11.25 -3.19
CA ARG A 371 -14.78 -10.89 -2.27
C ARG A 371 -13.46 -11.45 -2.76
N VAL A 372 -12.40 -10.63 -2.74
CA VAL A 372 -11.02 -11.12 -2.90
C VAL A 372 -10.72 -12.10 -1.77
N GLU A 373 -10.05 -13.21 -2.07
CA GLU A 373 -9.70 -14.27 -1.07
C GLU A 373 -8.79 -13.82 0.09
N ALA A 374 -8.42 -12.56 0.19
CA ALA A 374 -7.90 -12.01 1.43
C ALA A 374 -9.08 -11.87 2.38
N MET A 375 -9.44 -12.94 3.09
CA MET A 375 -10.56 -12.94 4.02
C MET A 375 -10.50 -11.75 4.97
N PRO A 376 -11.59 -10.98 5.15
CA PRO A 376 -11.67 -10.07 6.28
C PRO A 376 -11.50 -10.90 7.54
N ASN A 377 -10.70 -10.39 8.46
CA ASN A 377 -10.59 -11.00 9.77
C ASN A 377 -12.01 -11.02 10.38
N LYS A 378 -12.58 -12.20 10.58
CA LYS A 378 -13.91 -12.36 11.16
C LYS A 378 -14.02 -11.80 12.59
N ASP A 379 -12.85 -11.53 13.20
CA ASP A 379 -12.70 -11.01 14.55
C ASP A 379 -12.53 -9.46 14.59
N PHE A 380 -12.77 -8.77 13.47
CA PHE A 380 -12.74 -7.31 13.46
C PHE A 380 -13.91 -6.78 14.31
N VAL A 381 -13.60 -6.42 15.54
CA VAL A 381 -14.50 -5.65 16.42
C VAL A 381 -14.01 -4.20 16.35
N PRO A 382 -14.85 -3.24 15.88
CA PRO A 382 -14.45 -1.84 15.90
C PRO A 382 -14.14 -1.41 17.35
N PRO A 383 -13.14 -0.54 17.56
CA PRO A 383 -12.95 0.05 18.87
C PRO A 383 -14.25 0.78 19.25
N VAL A 384 -14.77 0.46 20.43
CA VAL A 384 -15.89 1.22 21.01
C VAL A 384 -15.34 2.62 21.29
N LEU A 385 -15.84 3.61 20.53
CA LEU A 385 -15.52 5.03 20.73
C LEU A 385 -16.18 5.54 22.01
#